data_282866c3d3f81a2e9da28af7b08d058d
#
_entry.id   282866c3d3f81a2e9da28af7b08d058d
#
_cell.length_a   1.000
_cell.length_b   1.000
_cell.length_c   1.000
_cell.angle_alpha   90.00
_cell.angle_beta   90.00
_cell.angle_gamma   90.00
#
_symmetry.space_group_name_H-M   'P 1'
#
loop_
_entity.id
_entity.type
_entity.pdbx_description
1 polymer ?
#
loop_
_entity_poly.entity_id
_entity_poly.type
_entity_poly.pdbx_seq_one_letter_code
_entity_poly.pdbx_strand_id
1 'polypeptide(L)'
;MTQAAAWARRYGALIRNAWLIDLQYRAAILLWVLWGVTEPAIALGIWWAIAGAGDVAGYARADFARYFFAMMLVNQLTIAWDSWYLDRWIREGELNFRLARPLHPAHEATADNLAYKARSGTIILLVWLIAAAIWPAVRLPLDPARWALTALAVVLAAGLRFLISFTTGLLAFWTTRATAIMELHAGIAMFLAGRIAPLALLPPPIAHLAAVLWFRPMLAFPVEVLTGAVTGAPALLQGFAAQAFWLAVWYGACRLAWQRGLLRYGAVGG
;
A
#
# COMPACT_ATOMS: atom_id res chain seq x y z
N MET A 1 -10.98 22.27 26.60
CA MET A 1 -10.39 21.10 25.93
C MET A 1 -9.80 21.56 24.59
N THR A 2 -8.54 21.25 24.32
CA THR A 2 -7.88 21.66 23.07
C THR A 2 -8.48 20.87 21.87
N GLN A 3 -8.53 21.52 20.72
CA GLN A 3 -9.01 20.91 19.46
C GLN A 3 -8.28 19.60 19.15
N ALA A 4 -6.97 19.51 19.43
CA ALA A 4 -6.16 18.32 19.28
C ALA A 4 -6.66 17.14 20.14
N ALA A 5 -7.05 17.39 21.41
CA ALA A 5 -7.58 16.35 22.28
C ALA A 5 -8.97 15.82 21.82
N ALA A 6 -9.76 16.68 21.16
CA ALA A 6 -11.02 16.26 20.56
C ALA A 6 -10.81 15.36 19.34
N TRP A 7 -9.83 15.70 18.48
CA TRP A 7 -9.45 14.87 17.33
C TRP A 7 -8.86 13.53 17.75
N ALA A 8 -7.94 13.51 18.73
CA ALA A 8 -7.36 12.28 19.23
C ALA A 8 -8.43 11.30 19.74
N ARG A 9 -9.45 11.80 20.46
CA ARG A 9 -10.57 10.94 20.91
C ARG A 9 -11.43 10.43 19.77
N ARG A 10 -11.73 11.27 18.75
CA ARG A 10 -12.49 10.84 17.57
C ARG A 10 -11.75 9.73 16.82
N TYR A 11 -10.46 9.92 16.54
CA TYR A 11 -9.65 8.89 15.88
C TYR A 11 -9.50 7.64 16.73
N GLY A 12 -9.30 7.78 18.05
CA GLY A 12 -9.28 6.65 18.97
C GLY A 12 -10.58 5.83 18.94
N ALA A 13 -11.73 6.51 18.87
CA ALA A 13 -13.03 5.84 18.76
C ALA A 13 -13.20 5.13 17.39
N LEU A 14 -12.79 5.76 16.29
CA LEU A 14 -12.83 5.15 14.95
C LEU A 14 -11.93 3.91 14.87
N ILE A 15 -10.67 4.02 15.31
CA ILE A 15 -9.71 2.91 15.31
C ILE A 15 -10.22 1.77 16.22
N ARG A 16 -10.76 2.10 17.40
CA ARG A 16 -11.34 1.09 18.28
C ARG A 16 -12.52 0.36 17.63
N ASN A 17 -13.40 1.09 16.95
CA ASN A 17 -14.53 0.49 16.22
C ASN A 17 -14.04 -0.44 15.10
N ALA A 18 -13.10 0.03 14.28
CA ALA A 18 -12.47 -0.77 13.23
C ALA A 18 -11.83 -2.06 13.81
N TRP A 19 -11.11 -1.92 14.93
CA TRP A 19 -10.50 -3.05 15.62
C TRP A 19 -11.51 -4.08 16.11
N LEU A 20 -12.65 -3.64 16.67
CA LEU A 20 -13.71 -4.52 17.15
C LEU A 20 -14.40 -5.28 15.99
N ILE A 21 -14.66 -4.59 14.87
CA ILE A 21 -15.19 -5.22 13.66
C ILE A 21 -14.23 -6.29 13.15
N ASP A 22 -12.96 -5.96 13.07
CA ASP A 22 -11.92 -6.86 12.62
C ASP A 22 -11.79 -8.13 13.49
N LEU A 23 -11.98 -8.02 14.82
CA LEU A 23 -11.95 -9.18 15.71
C LEU A 23 -13.10 -10.18 15.44
N GLN A 24 -14.22 -9.70 14.92
CA GLN A 24 -15.33 -10.59 14.51
C GLN A 24 -14.95 -11.44 13.28
N TYR A 25 -14.10 -10.91 12.40
CA TYR A 25 -13.68 -11.55 11.15
C TYR A 25 -12.25 -12.10 11.20
N ARG A 26 -11.80 -12.54 12.38
CA ARG A 26 -10.42 -13.03 12.61
C ARG A 26 -9.96 -14.11 11.62
N ALA A 27 -10.85 -15.00 11.18
CA ALA A 27 -10.51 -16.02 10.19
C ALA A 27 -10.23 -15.43 8.81
N ALA A 28 -11.03 -14.45 8.36
CA ALA A 28 -10.79 -13.75 7.10
C ALA A 28 -9.45 -13.01 7.12
N ILE A 29 -9.08 -12.41 8.26
CA ILE A 29 -7.81 -11.73 8.41
C ILE A 29 -6.63 -12.68 8.26
N LEU A 30 -6.70 -13.87 8.86
CA LEU A 30 -5.66 -14.88 8.69
C LEU A 30 -5.50 -15.30 7.23
N LEU A 31 -6.60 -15.43 6.48
CA LEU A 31 -6.56 -15.71 5.04
C LEU A 31 -5.90 -14.58 4.25
N TRP A 32 -6.20 -13.31 4.58
CA TRP A 32 -5.58 -12.17 3.92
C TRP A 32 -4.09 -12.02 4.24
N VAL A 33 -3.69 -12.31 5.49
CA VAL A 33 -2.28 -12.34 5.89
C VAL A 33 -1.56 -13.49 5.18
N LEU A 34 -2.18 -14.68 5.11
CA LEU A 34 -1.64 -15.81 4.38
C LEU A 34 -1.41 -15.48 2.90
N TRP A 35 -2.36 -14.80 2.26
CA TRP A 35 -2.17 -14.32 0.89
C TRP A 35 -1.01 -13.35 0.77
N GLY A 36 -0.87 -12.41 1.73
CA GLY A 36 0.25 -11.45 1.81
C GLY A 36 1.62 -12.10 1.94
N VAL A 37 1.69 -13.34 2.44
CA VAL A 37 2.93 -14.15 2.51
C VAL A 37 3.09 -15.03 1.27
N THR A 38 2.00 -15.63 0.79
CA THR A 38 2.03 -16.62 -0.30
C THR A 38 2.50 -16.01 -1.61
N GLU A 39 2.01 -14.83 -1.97
CA GLU A 39 2.40 -14.17 -3.22
C GLU A 39 3.91 -13.87 -3.29
N PRO A 40 4.54 -13.18 -2.30
CA PRO A 40 5.99 -12.99 -2.29
C PRO A 40 6.78 -14.29 -2.21
N ALA A 41 6.25 -15.31 -1.52
CA ALA A 41 6.91 -16.61 -1.43
C ALA A 41 6.93 -17.36 -2.78
N ILE A 42 5.84 -17.30 -3.55
CA ILE A 42 5.80 -17.87 -4.91
C ILE A 42 6.78 -17.14 -5.82
N ALA A 43 6.78 -15.80 -5.81
CA ALA A 43 7.71 -15.00 -6.59
C ALA A 43 9.18 -15.31 -6.21
N LEU A 44 9.47 -15.40 -4.92
CA LEU A 44 10.78 -15.82 -4.43
C LEU A 44 11.16 -17.22 -4.93
N GLY A 45 10.24 -18.19 -4.88
CA GLY A 45 10.49 -19.55 -5.35
C GLY A 45 10.86 -19.60 -6.83
N ILE A 46 10.16 -18.82 -7.67
CA ILE A 46 10.45 -18.69 -9.09
C ILE A 46 11.85 -18.10 -9.32
N TRP A 47 12.13 -16.95 -8.70
CA TRP A 47 13.44 -16.28 -8.87
C TRP A 47 14.59 -17.07 -8.24
N TRP A 48 14.34 -17.76 -7.16
CA TRP A 48 15.29 -18.69 -6.56
C TRP A 48 15.68 -19.82 -7.51
N ALA A 49 14.70 -20.38 -8.21
CA ALA A 49 14.93 -21.44 -9.21
C ALA A 49 15.68 -20.89 -10.43
N ILE A 50 15.31 -19.70 -10.95
CA ILE A 50 15.94 -19.06 -12.10
C ILE A 50 17.41 -18.71 -11.79
N ALA A 51 17.71 -18.17 -10.60
CA ALA A 51 19.06 -17.81 -10.21
C ALA A 51 20.01 -19.04 -10.11
N GLY A 52 19.47 -20.25 -9.88
CA GLY A 52 20.27 -21.46 -9.87
C GLY A 52 21.49 -21.38 -8.94
N ALA A 53 22.68 -21.67 -9.44
CA ALA A 53 23.96 -21.52 -8.74
C ALA A 53 24.67 -20.19 -9.03
N GLY A 54 24.13 -19.35 -9.92
CA GLY A 54 24.71 -18.08 -10.35
C GLY A 54 23.94 -16.87 -9.85
N ASP A 55 23.93 -15.81 -10.66
CA ASP A 55 23.13 -14.63 -10.47
C ASP A 55 22.25 -14.33 -11.69
N VAL A 56 21.26 -13.44 -11.52
CA VAL A 56 20.45 -12.89 -12.60
C VAL A 56 20.58 -11.38 -12.55
N ALA A 57 21.31 -10.82 -13.52
CA ALA A 57 21.56 -9.38 -13.61
C ALA A 57 22.12 -8.77 -12.30
N GLY A 58 23.03 -9.49 -11.63
CA GLY A 58 23.67 -9.07 -10.37
C GLY A 58 22.88 -9.38 -9.12
N TYR A 59 21.73 -10.07 -9.21
CA TYR A 59 20.94 -10.55 -8.07
C TYR A 59 21.24 -12.00 -7.80
N ALA A 60 21.93 -12.29 -6.71
CA ALA A 60 22.09 -13.64 -6.19
C ALA A 60 20.82 -14.10 -5.47
N ARG A 61 20.72 -15.41 -5.18
CA ARG A 61 19.60 -15.98 -4.41
C ARG A 61 19.31 -15.23 -3.09
N ALA A 62 20.36 -14.85 -2.37
CA ALA A 62 20.22 -14.10 -1.12
C ALA A 62 19.58 -12.72 -1.32
N ASP A 63 19.84 -12.05 -2.44
CA ASP A 63 19.27 -10.74 -2.75
C ASP A 63 17.79 -10.85 -3.08
N PHE A 64 17.37 -11.89 -3.81
CA PHE A 64 15.96 -12.20 -4.02
C PHE A 64 15.24 -12.50 -2.72
N ALA A 65 15.84 -13.31 -1.83
CA ALA A 65 15.26 -13.60 -0.54
C ALA A 65 15.05 -12.31 0.27
N ARG A 66 16.09 -11.48 0.38
CA ARG A 66 16.03 -10.18 1.07
C ARG A 66 14.98 -9.26 0.45
N TYR A 67 14.93 -9.17 -0.87
CA TYR A 67 13.98 -8.33 -1.60
C TYR A 67 12.54 -8.73 -1.33
N PHE A 68 12.18 -10.00 -1.50
CA PHE A 68 10.79 -10.44 -1.35
C PHE A 68 10.31 -10.41 0.09
N PHE A 69 11.18 -10.65 1.07
CA PHE A 69 10.83 -10.44 2.48
C PHE A 69 10.68 -8.96 2.85
N ALA A 70 11.52 -8.08 2.30
CA ALA A 70 11.33 -6.64 2.43
C ALA A 70 10.04 -6.17 1.74
N MET A 71 9.74 -6.69 0.53
CA MET A 71 8.51 -6.44 -0.21
C MET A 71 7.28 -6.85 0.60
N MET A 72 7.29 -8.02 1.25
CA MET A 72 6.22 -8.50 2.12
C MET A 72 5.93 -7.50 3.25
N LEU A 73 6.96 -7.02 3.95
CA LEU A 73 6.82 -6.04 5.02
C LEU A 73 6.24 -4.71 4.50
N VAL A 74 6.86 -4.15 3.47
CA VAL A 74 6.47 -2.85 2.92
C VAL A 74 5.08 -2.90 2.31
N ASN A 75 4.76 -3.95 1.55
CA ASN A 75 3.42 -4.11 0.96
C ASN A 75 2.34 -4.15 2.04
N GLN A 76 2.56 -4.88 3.14
CA GLN A 76 1.60 -4.98 4.23
C GLN A 76 1.36 -3.64 4.94
N LEU A 77 2.40 -2.83 5.10
CA LEU A 77 2.32 -1.52 5.74
C LEU A 77 1.75 -0.42 4.83
N THR A 78 1.74 -0.65 3.51
CA THR A 78 1.30 0.37 2.54
C THR A 78 -0.02 0.03 1.84
N ILE A 79 -0.49 -1.21 1.86
CA ILE A 79 -1.70 -1.66 1.16
C ILE A 79 -2.93 -0.81 1.54
N ALA A 80 -3.80 -0.54 0.57
CA ALA A 80 -5.05 0.16 0.75
C ALA A 80 -6.11 -0.46 -0.18
N TRP A 81 -7.32 -0.61 0.33
CA TRP A 81 -8.48 -1.18 -0.41
C TRP A 81 -9.76 -0.37 -0.23
N ASP A 82 -9.62 0.90 0.11
CA ASP A 82 -10.75 1.82 0.33
C ASP A 82 -11.67 1.93 -0.88
N SER A 83 -11.14 1.65 -2.07
CA SER A 83 -11.88 1.63 -3.32
C SER A 83 -13.10 0.71 -3.28
N TRP A 84 -12.98 -0.49 -2.67
CA TRP A 84 -14.07 -1.45 -2.55
C TRP A 84 -15.19 -0.96 -1.63
N TYR A 85 -14.83 -0.31 -0.51
CA TYR A 85 -15.81 0.29 0.40
C TYR A 85 -16.53 1.46 -0.24
N LEU A 86 -15.77 2.34 -0.90
CA LEU A 86 -16.34 3.51 -1.57
C LEU A 86 -17.28 3.12 -2.71
N ASP A 87 -16.91 2.14 -3.54
CA ASP A 87 -17.77 1.63 -4.59
C ASP A 87 -19.10 1.14 -4.02
N ARG A 88 -19.06 0.35 -2.94
CA ARG A 88 -20.26 -0.11 -2.25
C ARG A 88 -21.05 1.04 -1.63
N TRP A 89 -20.40 1.94 -0.88
CA TRP A 89 -21.08 3.06 -0.22
C TRP A 89 -21.81 3.96 -1.23
N ILE A 90 -21.22 4.16 -2.40
CA ILE A 90 -21.82 5.00 -3.45
C ILE A 90 -22.99 4.26 -4.12
N ARG A 91 -22.80 3.01 -4.50
CA ARG A 91 -23.83 2.24 -5.25
C ARG A 91 -25.00 1.77 -4.40
N GLU A 92 -24.78 1.46 -3.15
CA GLU A 92 -25.82 0.97 -2.23
C GLU A 92 -26.46 2.11 -1.42
N GLY A 93 -26.06 3.37 -1.66
CA GLY A 93 -26.61 4.51 -0.95
C GLY A 93 -26.10 4.70 0.48
N GLU A 94 -25.19 3.85 0.94
CA GLU A 94 -24.61 3.94 2.29
C GLU A 94 -23.83 5.25 2.53
N LEU A 95 -23.40 5.92 1.45
CA LEU A 95 -22.68 7.20 1.54
C LEU A 95 -23.55 8.29 2.16
N ASN A 96 -24.90 8.26 2.00
CA ASN A 96 -25.82 9.21 2.61
C ASN A 96 -25.68 9.29 4.13
N PHE A 97 -25.59 8.13 4.80
CA PHE A 97 -25.44 8.08 6.26
C PHE A 97 -24.08 8.63 6.71
N ARG A 98 -23.05 8.54 5.86
CA ARG A 98 -21.72 9.07 6.16
C ARG A 98 -21.64 10.57 5.93
N LEU A 99 -22.32 11.08 4.90
CA LEU A 99 -22.41 12.50 4.61
C LEU A 99 -23.24 13.26 5.66
N ALA A 100 -24.21 12.60 6.32
CA ALA A 100 -24.98 13.18 7.42
C ALA A 100 -24.16 13.35 8.73
N ARG A 101 -22.97 12.72 8.84
CA ARG A 101 -22.09 12.85 10.01
C ARG A 101 -21.19 14.08 9.84
N PRO A 102 -20.83 14.77 10.96
CA PRO A 102 -19.92 15.92 10.92
C PRO A 102 -18.43 15.47 10.77
N LEU A 103 -18.18 14.48 9.93
CA LEU A 103 -16.86 13.90 9.69
C LEU A 103 -16.77 13.40 8.25
N HIS A 104 -15.72 13.83 7.52
CA HIS A 104 -15.53 13.39 6.15
C HIS A 104 -15.30 11.87 6.09
N PRO A 105 -15.94 11.13 5.17
CA PRO A 105 -15.83 9.66 5.07
C PRO A 105 -14.39 9.12 4.94
N ALA A 106 -13.47 9.91 4.40
CA ALA A 106 -12.05 9.56 4.33
C ALA A 106 -11.41 9.29 5.71
N HIS A 107 -11.93 9.89 6.79
CA HIS A 107 -11.42 9.63 8.15
C HIS A 107 -11.80 8.24 8.64
N GLU A 108 -13.01 7.75 8.31
CA GLU A 108 -13.44 6.38 8.60
C GLU A 108 -12.53 5.39 7.83
N ALA A 109 -12.37 5.59 6.52
CA ALA A 109 -11.48 4.79 5.70
C ALA A 109 -10.01 4.80 6.18
N THR A 110 -9.49 5.96 6.60
CA THR A 110 -8.14 6.07 7.17
C THR A 110 -8.01 5.27 8.47
N ALA A 111 -9.01 5.34 9.36
CA ALA A 111 -8.98 4.62 10.62
C ALA A 111 -9.02 3.10 10.41
N ASP A 112 -9.83 2.61 9.48
CA ASP A 112 -9.89 1.20 9.09
C ASP A 112 -8.55 0.71 8.54
N ASN A 113 -7.93 1.49 7.65
CA ASN A 113 -6.59 1.20 7.12
C ASN A 113 -5.52 1.13 8.21
N LEU A 114 -5.53 2.07 9.16
CA LEU A 114 -4.57 2.08 10.27
C LEU A 114 -4.76 0.88 11.20
N ALA A 115 -6.01 0.55 11.55
CA ALA A 115 -6.33 -0.59 12.39
C ALA A 115 -5.86 -1.91 11.76
N TYR A 116 -6.15 -2.10 10.47
CA TYR A 116 -5.69 -3.27 9.74
C TYR A 116 -4.16 -3.35 9.67
N LYS A 117 -3.48 -2.26 9.30
CA LYS A 117 -2.01 -2.23 9.19
C LYS A 117 -1.33 -2.51 10.52
N ALA A 118 -1.86 -1.97 11.61
CA ALA A 118 -1.33 -2.24 12.94
C ALA A 118 -1.38 -3.73 13.29
N ARG A 119 -2.49 -4.40 12.99
CA ARG A 119 -2.67 -5.82 13.30
C ARG A 119 -1.92 -6.73 12.34
N SER A 120 -2.19 -6.62 11.06
CA SER A 120 -1.59 -7.49 10.04
C SER A 120 -0.10 -7.21 9.87
N GLY A 121 0.32 -5.95 10.01
CA GLY A 121 1.72 -5.57 10.03
C GLY A 121 2.49 -6.21 11.18
N THR A 122 1.88 -6.31 12.38
CA THR A 122 2.48 -7.04 13.50
C THR A 122 2.69 -8.52 13.17
N ILE A 123 1.70 -9.18 12.57
CA ILE A 123 1.80 -10.60 12.19
C ILE A 123 2.91 -10.79 11.16
N ILE A 124 2.94 -9.97 10.12
CA ILE A 124 3.96 -10.06 9.07
C ILE A 124 5.35 -9.74 9.61
N LEU A 125 5.46 -8.78 10.53
CA LEU A 125 6.72 -8.49 11.21
C LEU A 125 7.23 -9.71 12.01
N LEU A 126 6.34 -10.40 12.74
CA LEU A 126 6.69 -11.63 13.44
C LEU A 126 7.14 -12.73 12.47
N VAL A 127 6.43 -12.91 11.35
CA VAL A 127 6.83 -13.87 10.30
C VAL A 127 8.24 -13.52 9.79
N TRP A 128 8.51 -12.25 9.51
CA TRP A 128 9.84 -11.83 9.07
C TRP A 128 10.91 -12.04 10.16
N LEU A 129 10.63 -11.72 11.43
CA LEU A 129 11.57 -11.92 12.53
C LEU A 129 11.95 -13.40 12.70
N ILE A 130 10.96 -14.30 12.63
CA ILE A 130 11.17 -15.75 12.68
C ILE A 130 12.02 -16.19 11.48
N ALA A 131 11.68 -15.74 10.29
CA ALA A 131 12.45 -16.06 9.08
C ALA A 131 13.89 -15.53 9.17
N ALA A 132 14.12 -14.31 9.66
CA ALA A 132 15.44 -13.72 9.82
C ALA A 132 16.31 -14.41 10.90
N ALA A 133 15.66 -15.03 11.91
CA ALA A 133 16.35 -15.83 12.91
C ALA A 133 16.88 -17.15 12.31
N ILE A 134 16.07 -17.80 11.46
CA ILE A 134 16.36 -19.12 10.87
C ILE A 134 17.20 -18.97 9.59
N TRP A 135 16.95 -17.96 8.80
CA TRP A 135 17.54 -17.78 7.47
C TRP A 135 18.27 -16.43 7.34
N PRO A 136 19.62 -16.43 7.47
CA PRO A 136 20.41 -15.19 7.43
C PRO A 136 20.27 -14.37 6.16
N ALA A 137 19.95 -14.98 5.01
CA ALA A 137 19.79 -14.30 3.74
C ALA A 137 18.66 -13.24 3.73
N VAL A 138 17.63 -13.40 4.58
CA VAL A 138 16.50 -12.46 4.66
C VAL A 138 16.72 -11.33 5.67
N ARG A 139 17.89 -11.30 6.33
CA ARG A 139 18.21 -10.23 7.28
C ARG A 139 18.37 -8.90 6.56
N LEU A 140 17.73 -7.88 7.12
CA LEU A 140 17.83 -6.51 6.64
C LEU A 140 18.98 -5.79 7.36
N PRO A 141 19.64 -4.82 6.71
CA PRO A 141 20.69 -4.03 7.33
C PRO A 141 20.20 -3.32 8.60
N LEU A 142 20.95 -3.41 9.70
CA LEU A 142 20.65 -2.75 10.98
C LEU A 142 21.26 -1.35 11.02
N ASP A 143 20.89 -0.49 10.08
CA ASP A 143 21.31 0.90 10.04
C ASP A 143 20.13 1.80 10.46
N PRO A 144 20.22 2.48 11.62
CA PRO A 144 19.14 3.33 12.12
C PRO A 144 18.71 4.44 11.16
N ALA A 145 19.65 5.05 10.43
CA ALA A 145 19.35 6.07 9.45
C ALA A 145 18.52 5.52 8.29
N ARG A 146 18.88 4.32 7.80
CA ARG A 146 18.13 3.61 6.78
C ARG A 146 16.72 3.26 7.23
N TRP A 147 16.56 2.78 8.46
CA TRP A 147 15.24 2.47 9.02
C TRP A 147 14.37 3.72 9.15
N ALA A 148 14.95 4.87 9.55
CA ALA A 148 14.23 6.14 9.60
C ALA A 148 13.78 6.60 8.21
N LEU A 149 14.67 6.53 7.20
CA LEU A 149 14.33 6.84 5.81
C LEU A 149 13.28 5.88 5.25
N THR A 150 13.40 4.58 5.55
CA THR A 150 12.39 3.59 5.16
C THR A 150 11.03 3.89 5.80
N ALA A 151 11.00 4.21 7.08
CA ALA A 151 9.74 4.57 7.77
C ALA A 151 9.08 5.79 7.11
N LEU A 152 9.85 6.82 6.77
CA LEU A 152 9.33 7.98 6.03
C LEU A 152 8.81 7.56 4.64
N ALA A 153 9.58 6.78 3.89
CA ALA A 153 9.18 6.30 2.56
C ALA A 153 7.90 5.43 2.63
N VAL A 154 7.75 4.58 3.65
CA VAL A 154 6.57 3.74 3.89
C VAL A 154 5.35 4.61 4.22
N VAL A 155 5.49 5.64 5.06
CA VAL A 155 4.39 6.56 5.40
C VAL A 155 3.90 7.31 4.15
N LEU A 156 4.82 7.84 3.35
CA LEU A 156 4.47 8.52 2.10
C LEU A 156 3.83 7.56 1.07
N ALA A 157 4.39 6.35 0.94
CA ALA A 157 3.83 5.31 0.08
C ALA A 157 2.43 4.85 0.53
N ALA A 158 2.20 4.71 1.83
CA ALA A 158 0.90 4.38 2.39
C ALA A 158 -0.14 5.47 2.09
N GLY A 159 0.24 6.74 2.26
CA GLY A 159 -0.60 7.88 1.86
C GLY A 159 -0.90 7.90 0.36
N LEU A 160 0.11 7.64 -0.48
CA LEU A 160 -0.06 7.58 -1.93
C LEU A 160 -1.01 6.45 -2.34
N ARG A 161 -0.83 5.25 -1.82
CA ARG A 161 -1.71 4.09 -2.09
C ARG A 161 -3.13 4.33 -1.59
N PHE A 162 -3.29 4.96 -0.44
CA PHE A 162 -4.59 5.37 0.07
C PHE A 162 -5.28 6.33 -0.90
N LEU A 163 -4.60 7.39 -1.35
CA LEU A 163 -5.17 8.36 -2.30
C LEU A 163 -5.53 7.71 -3.64
N ILE A 164 -4.71 6.81 -4.16
CA ILE A 164 -5.00 6.06 -5.38
C ILE A 164 -6.24 5.19 -5.18
N SER A 165 -6.28 4.40 -4.10
CA SER A 165 -7.40 3.52 -3.78
C SER A 165 -8.69 4.32 -3.59
N PHE A 166 -8.64 5.38 -2.78
CA PHE A 166 -9.80 6.22 -2.53
C PHE A 166 -10.31 6.89 -3.82
N THR A 167 -9.40 7.43 -4.65
CA THR A 167 -9.77 8.08 -5.92
C THR A 167 -10.37 7.11 -6.92
N THR A 168 -9.82 5.90 -7.03
CA THR A 168 -10.38 4.87 -7.92
C THR A 168 -11.76 4.41 -7.45
N GLY A 169 -12.00 4.33 -6.14
CA GLY A 169 -13.32 4.05 -5.58
C GLY A 169 -14.37 5.12 -5.93
N LEU A 170 -13.95 6.40 -5.96
CA LEU A 170 -14.83 7.50 -6.36
C LEU A 170 -15.32 7.41 -7.82
N LEU A 171 -14.66 6.62 -8.67
CA LEU A 171 -15.13 6.39 -10.03
C LEU A 171 -16.54 5.77 -10.08
N ALA A 172 -16.99 5.15 -8.99
CA ALA A 172 -18.36 4.64 -8.83
C ALA A 172 -19.44 5.73 -9.00
N PHE A 173 -19.11 7.01 -8.85
CA PHE A 173 -20.02 8.10 -9.18
C PHE A 173 -20.33 8.19 -10.68
N TRP A 174 -19.47 7.65 -11.54
CA TRP A 174 -19.59 7.79 -13.00
C TRP A 174 -19.77 6.47 -13.72
N THR A 175 -19.37 5.35 -13.12
CA THR A 175 -19.41 4.05 -13.77
C THR A 175 -19.84 2.94 -12.80
N THR A 176 -20.64 2.02 -13.29
CA THR A 176 -20.99 0.79 -12.57
C THR A 176 -19.88 -0.26 -12.60
N ARG A 177 -18.79 -0.01 -13.35
CA ARG A 177 -17.65 -0.93 -13.52
C ARG A 177 -16.38 -0.42 -12.84
N ALA A 178 -16.50 0.34 -11.75
CA ALA A 178 -15.34 0.86 -11.02
C ALA A 178 -14.41 -0.26 -10.53
N THR A 179 -14.98 -1.39 -10.11
CA THR A 179 -14.22 -2.60 -9.70
C THR A 179 -13.29 -3.11 -10.80
N ALA A 180 -13.74 -3.15 -12.07
CA ALA A 180 -12.88 -3.58 -13.18
C ALA A 180 -11.67 -2.65 -13.39
N ILE A 181 -11.84 -1.34 -13.16
CA ILE A 181 -10.73 -0.37 -13.23
C ILE A 181 -9.76 -0.60 -12.07
N MET A 182 -10.27 -0.90 -10.87
CA MET A 182 -9.45 -1.23 -9.70
C MET A 182 -8.62 -2.49 -9.94
N GLU A 183 -9.23 -3.55 -10.49
CA GLU A 183 -8.55 -4.80 -10.83
C GLU A 183 -7.50 -4.61 -11.92
N LEU A 184 -7.80 -3.83 -12.95
CA LEU A 184 -6.84 -3.48 -13.99
C LEU A 184 -5.63 -2.73 -13.37
N HIS A 185 -5.87 -1.72 -12.53
CA HIS A 185 -4.81 -1.00 -11.83
C HIS A 185 -3.98 -1.96 -10.97
N ALA A 186 -4.62 -2.86 -10.22
CA ALA A 186 -3.94 -3.83 -9.36
C ALA A 186 -3.07 -4.81 -10.20
N GLY A 187 -3.57 -5.26 -11.35
CA GLY A 187 -2.82 -6.10 -12.28
C GLY A 187 -1.60 -5.39 -12.86
N ILE A 188 -1.74 -4.15 -13.31
CA ILE A 188 -0.61 -3.33 -13.79
C ILE A 188 0.40 -3.09 -12.66
N ALA A 189 -0.09 -2.77 -11.46
CA ALA A 189 0.75 -2.53 -10.28
C ALA A 189 1.55 -3.78 -9.87
N MET A 190 1.06 -4.97 -10.14
CA MET A 190 1.76 -6.21 -9.86
C MET A 190 3.12 -6.27 -10.58
N PHE A 191 3.19 -5.77 -11.81
CA PHE A 191 4.41 -5.69 -12.61
C PHE A 191 5.21 -4.41 -12.32
N LEU A 192 4.57 -3.24 -12.43
CA LEU A 192 5.26 -1.96 -12.41
C LEU A 192 5.63 -1.47 -11.00
N ALA A 193 5.09 -2.07 -9.94
CA ALA A 193 5.47 -1.73 -8.57
C ALA A 193 6.50 -2.69 -7.95
N GLY A 194 7.04 -3.64 -8.73
CA GLY A 194 8.09 -4.53 -8.28
C GLY A 194 7.61 -5.74 -7.46
N ARG A 195 6.32 -6.10 -7.52
CA ARG A 195 5.79 -7.23 -6.72
C ARG A 195 6.22 -8.59 -7.25
N ILE A 196 6.31 -8.75 -8.57
CA ILE A 196 6.74 -10.01 -9.21
C ILE A 196 8.25 -10.09 -9.36
N ALA A 197 8.92 -8.97 -9.60
CA ALA A 197 10.36 -8.89 -9.81
C ALA A 197 10.90 -7.53 -9.38
N PRO A 198 12.14 -7.43 -8.89
CA PRO A 198 12.83 -6.15 -8.77
C PRO A 198 12.74 -5.35 -10.07
N LEU A 199 12.45 -4.06 -10.01
CA LEU A 199 12.28 -3.22 -11.20
C LEU A 199 13.53 -3.18 -12.09
N ALA A 200 14.71 -3.38 -11.50
CA ALA A 200 15.99 -3.46 -12.21
C ALA A 200 16.09 -4.64 -13.19
N LEU A 201 15.25 -5.67 -13.03
CA LEU A 201 15.19 -6.84 -13.89
C LEU A 201 14.21 -6.70 -15.06
N LEU A 202 13.40 -5.63 -15.06
CA LEU A 202 12.46 -5.37 -16.14
C LEU A 202 13.18 -4.86 -17.39
N PRO A 203 12.63 -5.13 -18.60
CA PRO A 203 13.13 -4.51 -19.81
C PRO A 203 13.20 -2.98 -19.68
N PRO A 204 14.26 -2.32 -20.21
CA PRO A 204 14.48 -0.89 -19.99
C PRO A 204 13.28 0.03 -20.25
N PRO A 205 12.45 -0.15 -21.29
CA PRO A 205 11.27 0.70 -21.50
C PRO A 205 10.23 0.56 -20.39
N ILE A 206 10.03 -0.67 -19.87
CA ILE A 206 9.06 -0.96 -18.80
C ILE A 206 9.59 -0.44 -17.47
N ALA A 207 10.89 -0.63 -17.19
CA ALA A 207 11.53 -0.10 -15.99
C ALA A 207 11.46 1.44 -15.95
N HIS A 208 11.67 2.10 -17.11
CA HIS A 208 11.55 3.55 -17.23
C HIS A 208 10.11 4.01 -16.97
N LEU A 209 9.12 3.35 -17.57
CA LEU A 209 7.70 3.65 -17.32
C LEU A 209 7.35 3.50 -15.83
N ALA A 210 7.82 2.44 -15.19
CA ALA A 210 7.60 2.21 -13.75
C ALA A 210 8.24 3.30 -12.89
N ALA A 211 9.42 3.80 -13.28
CA ALA A 211 10.15 4.86 -12.58
C ALA A 211 9.48 6.23 -12.70
N VAL A 212 8.90 6.54 -13.86
CA VAL A 212 8.23 7.83 -14.14
C VAL A 212 6.85 7.88 -13.48
N LEU A 213 6.09 6.79 -13.52
CA LEU A 213 4.76 6.71 -12.96
C LEU A 213 4.78 6.50 -11.43
N TRP A 214 3.60 6.53 -10.82
CA TRP A 214 3.41 6.35 -9.37
C TRP A 214 3.72 4.94 -8.85
N PHE A 215 3.99 3.97 -9.71
CA PHE A 215 4.15 2.57 -9.31
C PHE A 215 5.41 2.33 -8.47
N ARG A 216 6.57 2.81 -8.90
CA ARG A 216 7.80 2.73 -8.09
C ARG A 216 7.69 3.50 -6.78
N PRO A 217 7.26 4.79 -6.75
CA PRO A 217 7.04 5.55 -5.52
C PRO A 217 6.13 4.88 -4.49
N MET A 218 5.10 4.16 -4.94
CA MET A 218 4.10 3.59 -4.03
C MET A 218 4.53 2.28 -3.35
N LEU A 219 5.55 1.58 -3.87
CA LEU A 219 5.95 0.28 -3.31
C LEU A 219 7.44 -0.06 -3.50
N ALA A 220 7.97 -0.06 -4.72
CA ALA A 220 9.36 -0.47 -4.98
C ALA A 220 10.38 0.43 -4.29
N PHE A 221 10.20 1.75 -4.32
CA PHE A 221 11.14 2.69 -3.70
C PHE A 221 11.34 2.48 -2.20
N PRO A 222 10.30 2.35 -1.35
CA PRO A 222 10.49 1.97 0.05
C PRO A 222 11.23 0.63 0.24
N VAL A 223 11.00 -0.35 -0.61
CA VAL A 223 11.71 -1.65 -0.58
C VAL A 223 13.18 -1.46 -0.95
N GLU A 224 13.48 -0.69 -1.99
CA GLU A 224 14.83 -0.37 -2.43
C GLU A 224 15.62 0.39 -1.35
N VAL A 225 14.97 1.31 -0.62
CA VAL A 225 15.58 1.99 0.53
C VAL A 225 15.88 0.99 1.65
N LEU A 226 14.90 0.14 2.00
CA LEU A 226 15.02 -0.84 3.08
C LEU A 226 16.12 -1.87 2.82
N THR A 227 16.21 -2.38 1.59
CA THR A 227 17.21 -3.37 1.19
C THR A 227 18.59 -2.76 0.95
N GLY A 228 18.68 -1.44 0.77
CA GLY A 228 19.91 -0.73 0.43
C GLY A 228 20.24 -0.76 -1.06
N ALA A 229 19.30 -1.12 -1.91
CA ALA A 229 19.45 -1.04 -3.36
C ALA A 229 19.55 0.42 -3.84
N VAL A 230 18.88 1.35 -3.15
CA VAL A 230 19.04 2.79 -3.34
C VAL A 230 19.95 3.34 -2.25
N THR A 231 21.09 3.91 -2.67
CA THR A 231 22.09 4.53 -1.82
C THR A 231 22.50 5.89 -2.38
N GLY A 232 22.98 6.76 -1.50
CA GLY A 232 23.42 8.11 -1.88
C GLY A 232 22.29 9.14 -1.89
N ALA A 233 22.65 10.37 -1.48
CA ALA A 233 21.69 11.46 -1.31
C ALA A 233 20.93 11.83 -2.61
N PRO A 234 21.52 11.87 -3.80
CA PRO A 234 20.78 12.22 -5.02
C PRO A 234 19.66 11.23 -5.34
N ALA A 235 19.92 9.91 -5.25
CA ALA A 235 18.94 8.87 -5.56
C ALA A 235 17.80 8.84 -4.52
N LEU A 236 18.12 9.05 -3.23
CA LEU A 236 17.12 9.17 -2.18
C LEU A 236 16.25 10.41 -2.39
N LEU A 237 16.85 11.57 -2.67
CA LEU A 237 16.10 12.80 -2.94
C LEU A 237 15.18 12.66 -4.15
N GLN A 238 15.64 12.04 -5.22
CA GLN A 238 14.80 11.76 -6.39
C GLN A 238 13.60 10.87 -6.05
N GLY A 239 13.82 9.83 -5.27
CA GLY A 239 12.74 8.92 -4.85
C GLY A 239 11.71 9.63 -3.95
N PHE A 240 12.15 10.40 -2.96
CA PHE A 240 11.26 11.19 -2.11
C PHE A 240 10.54 12.31 -2.87
N ALA A 241 11.22 12.98 -3.81
CA ALA A 241 10.61 13.98 -4.68
C ALA A 241 9.50 13.36 -5.54
N ALA A 242 9.73 12.16 -6.09
CA ALA A 242 8.72 11.41 -6.83
C ALA A 242 7.52 11.04 -5.94
N GLN A 243 7.76 10.60 -4.69
CA GLN A 243 6.67 10.34 -3.75
C GLN A 243 5.85 11.61 -3.45
N ALA A 244 6.52 12.73 -3.17
CA ALA A 244 5.85 14.00 -2.88
C ALA A 244 5.06 14.52 -4.09
N PHE A 245 5.64 14.44 -5.28
CA PHE A 245 4.98 14.81 -6.53
C PHE A 245 3.70 14.00 -6.77
N TRP A 246 3.80 12.67 -6.70
CA TRP A 246 2.64 11.82 -6.94
C TRP A 246 1.60 11.89 -5.83
N LEU A 247 1.99 12.12 -4.58
CA LEU A 247 1.07 12.45 -3.49
C LEU A 247 0.25 13.71 -3.80
N ALA A 248 0.91 14.78 -4.27
CA ALA A 248 0.23 16.02 -4.63
C ALA A 248 -0.72 15.83 -5.81
N VAL A 249 -0.30 15.10 -6.86
CA VAL A 249 -1.13 14.79 -8.04
C VAL A 249 -2.38 14.00 -7.64
N TRP A 250 -2.22 12.89 -6.88
CA TRP A 250 -3.33 12.05 -6.48
C TRP A 250 -4.23 12.72 -5.43
N TYR A 251 -3.68 13.58 -4.57
CA TYR A 251 -4.48 14.41 -3.68
C TYR A 251 -5.37 15.38 -4.45
N GLY A 252 -4.82 16.06 -5.47
CA GLY A 252 -5.59 16.94 -6.36
C GLY A 252 -6.67 16.19 -7.12
N ALA A 253 -6.33 15.02 -7.68
CA ALA A 253 -7.28 14.15 -8.38
C ALA A 253 -8.40 13.66 -7.44
N CYS A 254 -8.06 13.26 -6.23
CA CYS A 254 -9.01 12.83 -5.21
C CYS A 254 -10.00 13.95 -4.84
N ARG A 255 -9.49 15.15 -4.56
CA ARG A 255 -10.34 16.31 -4.25
C ARG A 255 -11.29 16.65 -5.40
N LEU A 256 -10.77 16.66 -6.63
CA LEU A 256 -11.57 16.95 -7.82
C LEU A 256 -12.65 15.89 -8.05
N ALA A 257 -12.26 14.60 -7.94
CA ALA A 257 -13.19 13.48 -8.07
C ALA A 257 -14.28 13.53 -6.99
N TRP A 258 -13.91 13.79 -5.73
CA TRP A 258 -14.87 13.94 -4.65
C TRP A 258 -15.89 15.07 -4.92
N GLN A 259 -15.40 16.29 -5.21
CA GLN A 259 -16.25 17.46 -5.44
C GLN A 259 -17.21 17.24 -6.61
N ARG A 260 -16.70 16.73 -7.74
CA ARG A 260 -17.52 16.48 -8.93
C ARG A 260 -18.44 15.28 -8.76
N GLY A 261 -18.00 14.26 -8.02
CA GLY A 261 -18.78 13.07 -7.73
C GLY A 261 -20.02 13.38 -6.90
N LEU A 262 -19.87 14.19 -5.86
CA LEU A 262 -21.00 14.61 -5.02
C LEU A 262 -22.07 15.36 -5.79
N LEU A 263 -21.72 16.14 -6.83
CA LEU A 263 -22.69 16.82 -7.66
C LEU A 263 -23.53 15.85 -8.52
N ARG A 264 -23.05 14.64 -8.76
CA ARG A 264 -23.75 13.58 -9.50
C ARG A 264 -24.45 12.58 -8.59
N TYR A 265 -24.12 12.60 -7.31
CA TYR A 265 -24.66 11.66 -6.36
C TYR A 265 -26.11 12.04 -6.04
N GLY A 266 -27.06 11.34 -6.65
CA GLY A 266 -28.46 11.39 -6.28
C GLY A 266 -28.76 10.37 -5.19
N ALA A 267 -29.58 10.72 -4.22
CA ALA A 267 -30.04 9.76 -3.24
C ALA A 267 -30.81 8.63 -3.94
N VAL A 268 -30.25 7.41 -3.92
CA VAL A 268 -30.98 6.23 -4.36
C VAL A 268 -32.01 5.96 -3.28
N GLY A 269 -33.29 6.26 -3.55
CA GLY A 269 -34.38 6.04 -2.61
C GLY A 269 -35.18 7.29 -2.23
N GLY A 270 -35.30 8.27 -3.16
CA GLY A 270 -36.33 9.30 -3.12
C GLY A 270 -37.53 8.89 -3.94
#